data_4d533518be9655f22b575f6cab8a8f85
#
_entry.id   4d533518be9655f22b575f6cab8a8f85
#
_cell.length_a   1.000
_cell.length_b   1.000
_cell.length_c   1.000
_cell.angle_alpha   90.00
_cell.angle_beta   90.00
_cell.angle_gamma   90.00
#
_symmetry.space_group_name_H-M   'P 1'
#
loop_
_entity.id
_entity.type
_entity.pdbx_description
1 polymer ?
#
loop_
_entity_poly.entity_id
_entity_poly.type
_entity_poly.pdbx_seq_one_letter_code
_entity_poly.pdbx_strand_id
1 'polypeptide(L)'
;MAITRRQFLRRSAIAVAAASLNQSQLSGAVRTIVLSSPARKVLILGAGMAGLVAAYELTKLGHDVTVLEARTRPGGRVHTLREPFSDGLFAEEGAARIPENHDLTHKYVKEFALPLEPFYPSRLNALRFDHGGREEVPIDGFTDAMTQHYGYDLGGTPTRWTKIKGGSDVLPRAFAERLGTKIHYGSPVVKIEQDQKQARVVFLNAGKQQTMTADNILCTIPFSVLRNVDLAGLSSRKREIIQNTRYDAVARVYLQTRNRVWEDKGLNGFAFTAGAVEIWQPTWNQPGPRGILMTYARPGEAERITKLKENERIATTLKQLGDMFGGLRDSFERGATKCWLDDEWSRGAWAFVGFGNFGAAIAPEGRIHFAGEHLSEWSSWMQGALSSGLRAVKEIDEFVTVQAKV
;
A
#
# COMPACT_ATOMS: atom_id res chain seq x y z
N MET A 1 -27.74 -1.97 15.20
CA MET A 1 -27.18 -1.89 13.83
C MET A 1 -25.85 -1.15 13.92
N ALA A 2 -24.74 -1.82 13.80
CA ALA A 2 -23.43 -1.18 13.90
C ALA A 2 -23.14 -0.39 12.61
N ILE A 3 -22.83 0.88 12.76
CA ILE A 3 -22.47 1.76 11.63
C ILE A 3 -21.05 1.40 11.21
N THR A 4 -20.83 1.09 9.93
CA THR A 4 -19.50 0.80 9.41
C THR A 4 -18.62 2.07 9.42
N ARG A 5 -17.29 1.91 9.53
CA ARG A 5 -16.30 2.99 9.48
C ARG A 5 -16.53 3.96 8.30
N ARG A 6 -16.87 3.41 7.13
CA ARG A 6 -17.12 4.16 5.90
C ARG A 6 -18.40 4.99 5.98
N GLN A 7 -19.47 4.48 6.60
CA GLN A 7 -20.73 5.22 6.79
C GLN A 7 -20.57 6.36 7.79
N PHE A 8 -19.76 6.18 8.84
CA PHE A 8 -19.45 7.22 9.81
C PHE A 8 -18.68 8.37 9.16
N LEU A 9 -17.65 8.08 8.40
CA LEU A 9 -16.79 9.09 7.76
C LEU A 9 -17.52 9.83 6.62
N ARG A 10 -18.40 9.16 5.85
CA ARG A 10 -19.29 9.82 4.88
C ARG A 10 -20.24 10.82 5.54
N ARG A 11 -20.77 10.51 6.71
CA ARG A 11 -21.68 11.42 7.43
C ARG A 11 -20.96 12.63 8.01
N SER A 12 -19.69 12.47 8.40
CA SER A 12 -18.87 13.59 8.88
C SER A 12 -18.43 14.55 7.75
N ALA A 13 -18.21 14.05 6.53
CA ALA A 13 -17.90 14.86 5.37
C ALA A 13 -19.10 15.70 4.86
N ILE A 14 -20.33 15.21 5.03
CA ILE A 14 -21.56 15.90 4.63
C ILE A 14 -21.91 17.10 5.55
N ALA A 15 -21.46 17.05 6.82
CA ALA A 15 -21.75 18.13 7.77
C ALA A 15 -20.95 19.43 7.50
N VAL A 16 -19.87 19.36 6.70
CA VAL A 16 -19.05 20.53 6.33
C VAL A 16 -19.55 21.19 5.02
N ALA A 17 -20.34 20.48 4.20
CA ALA A 17 -20.78 20.96 2.88
C ALA A 17 -22.13 21.73 2.88
N ALA A 18 -22.80 21.87 4.02
CA ALA A 18 -24.17 22.42 4.07
C ALA A 18 -24.25 23.94 4.34
N ALA A 19 -23.14 24.69 4.29
CA ALA A 19 -23.10 26.10 4.65
C ALA A 19 -22.99 27.10 3.47
N SER A 20 -23.23 26.69 2.22
CA SER A 20 -23.22 27.68 1.11
C SER A 20 -24.07 27.24 -0.10
N LEU A 21 -25.34 27.60 -0.13
CA LEU A 21 -26.07 27.74 -1.39
C LEU A 21 -27.17 28.78 -1.22
N ASN A 22 -26.90 29.97 -1.70
CA ASN A 22 -27.89 30.89 -2.31
C ASN A 22 -27.14 31.91 -3.16
N GLN A 23 -27.13 31.73 -4.46
CA GLN A 23 -26.95 32.82 -5.43
C GLN A 23 -27.61 32.43 -6.75
N SER A 24 -28.77 33.04 -6.99
CA SER A 24 -29.36 33.14 -8.30
C SER A 24 -28.83 34.39 -9.03
N GLN A 25 -28.46 34.19 -10.30
CA GLN A 25 -28.35 35.15 -11.39
C GLN A 25 -27.32 36.30 -11.29
N LEU A 26 -26.25 36.15 -12.06
CA LEU A 26 -25.64 37.26 -12.80
C LEU A 26 -24.94 36.70 -14.06
N SER A 27 -25.54 36.96 -15.21
CA SER A 27 -24.93 36.78 -16.54
C SER A 27 -23.82 37.80 -16.73
N GLY A 28 -22.61 37.34 -16.86
CA GLY A 28 -21.46 38.15 -17.23
C GLY A 28 -20.26 37.24 -17.32
N ALA A 29 -19.60 37.21 -18.48
CA ALA A 29 -18.43 36.41 -18.73
C ALA A 29 -17.31 36.74 -17.73
N VAL A 30 -17.33 36.15 -16.56
CA VAL A 30 -16.21 36.13 -15.66
C VAL A 30 -15.23 35.10 -16.23
N ARG A 31 -14.22 35.56 -16.96
CA ARG A 31 -12.98 34.79 -17.13
C ARG A 31 -12.51 34.48 -15.71
N THR A 32 -12.72 33.24 -15.29
CA THR A 32 -12.10 32.71 -14.07
C THR A 32 -10.59 32.77 -14.30
N ILE A 33 -9.96 33.83 -13.81
CA ILE A 33 -8.52 33.85 -13.64
C ILE A 33 -8.28 32.80 -12.58
N VAL A 34 -7.91 31.59 -13.00
CA VAL A 34 -7.31 30.60 -12.13
C VAL A 34 -5.97 31.19 -11.72
N LEU A 35 -5.96 31.92 -10.60
CA LEU A 35 -4.72 32.30 -9.94
C LEU A 35 -4.12 30.96 -9.50
N SER A 36 -3.16 30.44 -10.27
CA SER A 36 -2.34 29.33 -9.81
C SER A 36 -1.68 29.75 -8.51
N SER A 37 -1.81 28.94 -7.49
CA SER A 37 -1.08 29.15 -6.23
C SER A 37 0.41 29.36 -6.54
N PRO A 38 1.12 30.27 -5.85
CA PRO A 38 2.54 30.47 -6.11
C PRO A 38 3.28 29.15 -5.91
N ALA A 39 4.22 28.86 -6.82
CA ALA A 39 5.05 27.66 -6.75
C ALA A 39 5.73 27.57 -5.38
N ARG A 40 5.67 26.39 -4.76
CA ARG A 40 6.23 26.09 -3.44
C ARG A 40 7.30 25.05 -3.55
N LYS A 41 8.27 25.13 -2.67
CA LYS A 41 9.22 24.04 -2.44
C LYS A 41 8.60 23.03 -1.49
N VAL A 42 8.35 21.82 -1.99
CA VAL A 42 7.71 20.72 -1.24
C VAL A 42 8.68 19.56 -1.11
N LEU A 43 8.94 19.17 0.12
CA LEU A 43 9.77 18.00 0.42
C LEU A 43 8.89 16.83 0.85
N ILE A 44 8.92 15.74 0.09
CA ILE A 44 8.13 14.54 0.33
C ILE A 44 9.01 13.46 0.93
N LEU A 45 8.60 12.88 2.05
CA LEU A 45 9.35 11.87 2.78
C LEU A 45 8.74 10.50 2.54
N GLY A 46 9.40 9.71 1.69
CA GLY A 46 8.99 8.38 1.24
C GLY A 46 8.50 8.35 -0.20
N ALA A 47 9.04 7.44 -1.01
CA ALA A 47 8.60 7.11 -2.36
C ALA A 47 7.67 5.88 -2.39
N GLY A 48 6.80 5.72 -1.38
CA GLY A 48 5.64 4.83 -1.41
C GLY A 48 4.54 5.40 -2.30
N MET A 49 3.44 4.66 -2.50
CA MET A 49 2.35 5.09 -3.39
C MET A 49 1.77 6.46 -3.03
N ALA A 50 1.65 6.79 -1.74
CA ALA A 50 1.16 8.10 -1.30
C ALA A 50 2.11 9.24 -1.67
N GLY A 51 3.42 9.05 -1.43
CA GLY A 51 4.43 10.04 -1.78
C GLY A 51 4.60 10.22 -3.28
N LEU A 52 4.58 9.12 -4.03
CA LEU A 52 4.73 9.13 -5.49
C LEU A 52 3.56 9.85 -6.18
N VAL A 53 2.32 9.55 -5.80
CA VAL A 53 1.17 10.26 -6.39
C VAL A 53 1.17 11.73 -6.01
N ALA A 54 1.52 12.06 -4.77
CA ALA A 54 1.59 13.45 -4.36
C ALA A 54 2.70 14.20 -5.10
N ALA A 55 3.88 13.61 -5.25
CA ALA A 55 4.98 14.19 -6.01
C ALA A 55 4.59 14.44 -7.48
N TYR A 56 3.92 13.47 -8.09
CA TYR A 56 3.46 13.55 -9.47
C TYR A 56 2.44 14.68 -9.67
N GLU A 57 1.40 14.73 -8.86
CA GLU A 57 0.35 15.74 -8.99
C GLU A 57 0.83 17.15 -8.58
N LEU A 58 1.64 17.30 -7.52
CA LEU A 58 2.24 18.60 -7.15
C LEU A 58 3.19 19.11 -8.24
N THR A 59 3.95 18.23 -8.89
CA THR A 59 4.80 18.61 -10.03
C THR A 59 3.94 19.11 -11.20
N LYS A 60 2.80 18.48 -11.49
CA LYS A 60 1.85 18.95 -12.52
C LYS A 60 1.23 20.30 -12.19
N LEU A 61 1.05 20.61 -10.91
CA LEU A 61 0.59 21.91 -10.43
C LEU A 61 1.67 23.00 -10.44
N GLY A 62 2.93 22.64 -10.78
CA GLY A 62 4.04 23.60 -10.91
C GLY A 62 4.85 23.82 -9.64
N HIS A 63 4.66 22.99 -8.60
CA HIS A 63 5.48 23.07 -7.38
C HIS A 63 6.90 22.49 -7.61
N ASP A 64 7.88 23.02 -6.87
CA ASP A 64 9.23 22.48 -6.80
C ASP A 64 9.27 21.30 -5.80
N VAL A 65 9.28 20.09 -6.33
CA VAL A 65 9.13 18.84 -5.54
C VAL A 65 10.44 18.08 -5.46
N THR A 66 10.82 17.69 -4.25
CA THR A 66 11.90 16.73 -3.98
C THR A 66 11.35 15.59 -3.11
N VAL A 67 11.70 14.35 -3.44
CA VAL A 67 11.32 13.15 -2.68
C VAL A 67 12.55 12.51 -2.05
N LEU A 68 12.53 12.25 -0.75
CA LEU A 68 13.56 11.48 -0.04
C LEU A 68 13.04 10.07 0.23
N GLU A 69 13.73 9.06 -0.28
CA GLU A 69 13.39 7.65 -0.11
C GLU A 69 14.54 6.91 0.59
N ALA A 70 14.23 6.18 1.67
CA ALA A 70 15.22 5.44 2.43
C ALA A 70 15.79 4.24 1.66
N ARG A 71 14.97 3.58 0.86
CA ARG A 71 15.35 2.44 0.01
C ARG A 71 16.07 2.90 -1.25
N THR A 72 16.61 1.91 -1.99
CA THR A 72 17.19 2.11 -3.32
C THR A 72 16.16 1.94 -4.46
N ARG A 73 14.86 1.81 -4.11
CA ARG A 73 13.76 1.57 -5.04
C ARG A 73 12.49 2.32 -4.62
N PRO A 74 11.59 2.65 -5.55
CA PRO A 74 10.28 3.19 -5.24
C PRO A 74 9.29 2.09 -4.78
N GLY A 75 8.11 2.48 -4.36
CA GLY A 75 6.94 1.65 -4.13
C GLY A 75 6.71 1.26 -2.67
N GLY A 76 7.74 1.31 -1.82
CA GLY A 76 7.62 0.93 -0.41
C GLY A 76 7.09 -0.51 -0.27
N ARG A 77 5.84 -0.67 0.21
CA ARG A 77 5.14 -1.96 0.38
C ARG A 77 4.49 -2.51 -0.91
N VAL A 78 4.69 -1.86 -2.05
CA VAL A 78 4.39 -2.39 -3.39
C VAL A 78 5.69 -2.84 -4.01
N HIS A 79 5.94 -4.14 -4.00
CA HIS A 79 7.17 -4.75 -4.49
C HIS A 79 6.93 -6.15 -5.02
N THR A 80 7.51 -6.45 -6.16
CA THR A 80 7.44 -7.74 -6.84
C THR A 80 8.77 -8.46 -6.70
N LEU A 81 8.76 -9.63 -6.08
CA LEU A 81 9.90 -10.50 -5.87
C LEU A 81 10.17 -11.31 -7.14
N ARG A 82 11.37 -11.19 -7.70
CA ARG A 82 11.82 -11.95 -8.87
C ARG A 82 12.89 -12.96 -8.48
N GLU A 83 13.86 -12.54 -7.72
CA GLU A 83 14.85 -13.44 -7.16
C GLU A 83 14.32 -14.11 -5.87
N PRO A 84 14.60 -15.39 -5.62
CA PRO A 84 15.53 -16.24 -6.36
C PRO A 84 14.86 -17.14 -7.43
N PHE A 85 13.71 -16.76 -7.98
CA PHE A 85 12.94 -17.61 -8.89
C PHE A 85 13.59 -17.79 -10.26
N SER A 86 13.34 -18.95 -10.88
CA SER A 86 13.83 -19.31 -12.21
C SER A 86 12.88 -18.86 -13.30
N ASP A 87 13.36 -18.83 -14.56
CA ASP A 87 12.57 -18.60 -15.76
C ASP A 87 11.82 -17.26 -15.79
N GLY A 88 12.30 -16.27 -15.05
CA GLY A 88 11.64 -14.98 -14.94
C GLY A 88 10.32 -14.99 -14.18
N LEU A 89 10.02 -16.05 -13.45
CA LEU A 89 8.86 -16.11 -12.56
C LEU A 89 8.97 -15.05 -11.46
N PHE A 90 7.81 -14.58 -11.02
CA PHE A 90 7.73 -13.58 -9.97
C PHE A 90 6.48 -13.76 -9.11
N ALA A 91 6.53 -13.20 -7.91
CA ALA A 91 5.40 -13.12 -6.99
C ALA A 91 5.43 -11.81 -6.21
N GLU A 92 4.29 -11.37 -5.71
CA GLU A 92 4.21 -10.12 -4.96
C GLU A 92 4.66 -10.30 -3.50
N GLU A 93 5.54 -9.42 -3.02
CA GLU A 93 5.84 -9.33 -1.58
C GLU A 93 4.75 -8.58 -0.82
N GLY A 94 4.16 -7.56 -1.44
CA GLY A 94 3.19 -6.67 -0.84
C GLY A 94 1.84 -6.65 -1.56
N ALA A 95 1.40 -5.47 -1.95
CA ALA A 95 0.13 -5.28 -2.65
C ALA A 95 0.09 -6.07 -3.97
N ALA A 96 -0.98 -6.80 -4.19
CA ALA A 96 -1.12 -7.70 -5.33
C ALA A 96 -2.46 -7.54 -6.05
N ARG A 97 -3.55 -7.46 -5.29
CA ARG A 97 -4.93 -7.46 -5.80
C ARG A 97 -5.43 -6.04 -6.02
N ILE A 98 -6.15 -5.83 -7.12
CA ILE A 98 -6.84 -4.57 -7.44
C ILE A 98 -8.31 -4.90 -7.67
N PRO A 99 -9.17 -4.68 -6.66
CA PRO A 99 -10.62 -4.79 -6.79
C PRO A 99 -11.17 -3.76 -7.78
N GLU A 100 -12.28 -4.08 -8.44
CA GLU A 100 -12.91 -3.19 -9.45
C GLU A 100 -13.35 -1.82 -8.91
N ASN A 101 -13.60 -1.72 -7.61
CA ASN A 101 -14.00 -0.47 -6.93
C ASN A 101 -12.82 0.40 -6.47
N HIS A 102 -11.59 0.06 -6.83
CA HIS A 102 -10.40 0.86 -6.55
C HIS A 102 -10.14 1.87 -7.67
N ASP A 103 -11.02 2.87 -7.79
CA ASP A 103 -11.07 3.86 -8.85
C ASP A 103 -9.76 4.63 -9.08
N LEU A 104 -9.08 5.06 -8.01
CA LEU A 104 -7.80 5.76 -8.12
C LEU A 104 -6.67 4.84 -8.60
N THR A 105 -6.66 3.59 -8.15
CA THR A 105 -5.67 2.62 -8.63
C THR A 105 -5.88 2.37 -10.12
N HIS A 106 -7.13 2.15 -10.55
CA HIS A 106 -7.49 1.98 -11.95
C HIS A 106 -7.19 3.23 -12.79
N LYS A 107 -7.43 4.44 -12.23
CA LYS A 107 -7.09 5.72 -12.89
C LYS A 107 -5.62 5.75 -13.30
N TYR A 108 -4.68 5.53 -12.36
CA TYR A 108 -3.25 5.62 -12.67
C TYR A 108 -2.72 4.43 -13.48
N VAL A 109 -3.27 3.24 -13.29
CA VAL A 109 -2.99 2.10 -14.17
C VAL A 109 -3.35 2.44 -15.62
N LYS A 110 -4.52 3.04 -15.86
CA LYS A 110 -4.95 3.51 -17.18
C LYS A 110 -4.10 4.68 -17.69
N GLU A 111 -3.82 5.68 -16.85
CA GLU A 111 -3.02 6.86 -17.20
C GLU A 111 -1.61 6.48 -17.68
N PHE A 112 -1.04 5.43 -17.08
CA PHE A 112 0.28 4.93 -17.45
C PHE A 112 0.25 3.79 -18.47
N ALA A 113 -0.93 3.47 -19.03
CA ALA A 113 -1.13 2.41 -20.00
C ALA A 113 -0.62 1.03 -19.53
N LEU A 114 -0.75 0.72 -18.24
CA LEU A 114 -0.33 -0.55 -17.66
C LEU A 114 -1.40 -1.62 -17.92
N PRO A 115 -1.06 -2.76 -18.52
CA PRO A 115 -2.04 -3.81 -18.79
C PRO A 115 -2.45 -4.51 -17.49
N LEU A 116 -3.77 -4.72 -17.37
CA LEU A 116 -4.36 -5.53 -16.29
C LEU A 116 -4.68 -6.92 -16.78
N GLU A 117 -4.63 -7.88 -15.87
CA GLU A 117 -5.05 -9.26 -16.07
C GLU A 117 -5.84 -9.75 -14.85
N PRO A 118 -6.65 -10.79 -14.97
CA PRO A 118 -7.37 -11.36 -13.83
C PRO A 118 -6.41 -11.79 -12.72
N PHE A 119 -6.79 -11.56 -11.46
CA PHE A 119 -5.99 -12.02 -10.32
C PHE A 119 -6.14 -13.53 -10.11
N TYR A 120 -7.35 -14.04 -10.27
CA TYR A 120 -7.66 -15.48 -10.15
C TYR A 120 -7.76 -16.14 -11.52
N PRO A 121 -7.36 -17.43 -11.64
CA PRO A 121 -7.60 -18.20 -12.85
C PRO A 121 -9.11 -18.49 -13.02
N SER A 122 -9.56 -18.68 -14.25
CA SER A 122 -10.94 -19.07 -14.57
C SER A 122 -11.17 -20.58 -14.68
N ARG A 123 -10.12 -21.36 -14.44
CA ARG A 123 -10.14 -22.82 -14.62
C ARG A 123 -9.68 -23.51 -13.33
N LEU A 124 -10.09 -24.77 -13.21
CA LEU A 124 -9.74 -25.63 -12.09
C LEU A 124 -10.32 -25.16 -10.75
N ASN A 125 -10.36 -26.03 -9.78
CA ASN A 125 -10.94 -25.76 -8.47
C ASN A 125 -9.91 -25.18 -7.49
N ALA A 126 -10.35 -24.32 -6.60
CA ALA A 126 -9.63 -23.94 -5.40
C ALA A 126 -9.92 -24.92 -4.26
N LEU A 127 -9.08 -24.91 -3.24
CA LEU A 127 -9.34 -25.67 -2.02
C LEU A 127 -9.89 -24.75 -0.93
N ARG A 128 -10.90 -25.27 -0.21
CA ARG A 128 -11.42 -24.68 1.01
C ARG A 128 -11.23 -25.66 2.16
N PHE A 129 -10.65 -25.18 3.24
CA PHE A 129 -10.48 -25.92 4.48
C PHE A 129 -11.29 -25.21 5.56
N ASP A 130 -12.43 -25.81 5.94
CA ASP A 130 -13.32 -25.27 6.94
C ASP A 130 -13.76 -26.38 7.90
N HIS A 131 -13.83 -26.07 9.21
CA HIS A 131 -14.28 -26.99 10.27
C HIS A 131 -13.68 -28.41 10.20
N GLY A 132 -12.42 -28.54 9.73
CA GLY A 132 -11.72 -29.82 9.60
C GLY A 132 -12.04 -30.59 8.32
N GLY A 133 -12.88 -30.05 7.44
CA GLY A 133 -13.16 -30.60 6.10
C GLY A 133 -12.27 -30.02 5.01
N ARG A 134 -12.03 -30.81 3.95
CA ARG A 134 -11.40 -30.37 2.69
C ARG A 134 -12.46 -30.40 1.58
N GLU A 135 -12.67 -29.27 0.96
CA GLU A 135 -13.63 -29.12 -0.13
C GLU A 135 -12.94 -28.53 -1.37
N GLU A 136 -13.29 -29.03 -2.54
CA GLU A 136 -12.89 -28.44 -3.82
C GLU A 136 -14.02 -27.56 -4.32
N VAL A 137 -13.73 -26.28 -4.50
CA VAL A 137 -14.74 -25.28 -4.87
C VAL A 137 -14.37 -24.60 -6.18
N PRO A 138 -15.34 -24.33 -7.07
CA PRO A 138 -15.13 -23.45 -8.21
C PRO A 138 -14.58 -22.09 -7.74
N ILE A 139 -13.82 -21.43 -8.61
CA ILE A 139 -13.16 -20.17 -8.24
C ILE A 139 -14.15 -19.06 -7.83
N ASP A 140 -15.35 -19.03 -8.40
CA ASP A 140 -16.38 -18.07 -8.03
C ASP A 140 -16.85 -18.29 -6.59
N GLY A 141 -17.10 -19.55 -6.19
CA GLY A 141 -17.42 -19.86 -4.80
C GLY A 141 -16.27 -19.56 -3.82
N PHE A 142 -15.03 -19.70 -4.27
CA PHE A 142 -13.85 -19.31 -3.50
C PHE A 142 -13.80 -17.79 -3.31
N THR A 143 -14.02 -16.99 -4.36
CA THR A 143 -14.01 -15.53 -4.29
C THR A 143 -15.17 -15.00 -3.44
N ASP A 144 -16.34 -15.63 -3.49
CA ASP A 144 -17.48 -15.30 -2.62
C ASP A 144 -17.17 -15.53 -1.14
N ALA A 145 -16.56 -16.68 -0.81
CA ALA A 145 -16.13 -16.98 0.56
C ALA A 145 -15.10 -15.97 1.06
N MET A 146 -14.14 -15.60 0.23
CA MET A 146 -13.16 -14.55 0.52
C MET A 146 -13.84 -13.21 0.78
N THR A 147 -14.80 -12.84 -0.06
CA THR A 147 -15.55 -11.59 0.06
C THR A 147 -16.40 -11.57 1.34
N GLN A 148 -17.05 -12.67 1.69
CA GLN A 148 -17.81 -12.77 2.96
C GLN A 148 -16.89 -12.64 4.17
N HIS A 149 -15.71 -13.25 4.12
CA HIS A 149 -14.77 -13.23 5.24
C HIS A 149 -14.08 -11.86 5.43
N TYR A 150 -13.74 -11.19 4.32
CA TYR A 150 -12.98 -9.93 4.34
C TYR A 150 -13.76 -8.72 3.80
N GLY A 151 -15.07 -8.85 3.62
CA GLY A 151 -15.88 -7.86 2.89
C GLY A 151 -15.81 -6.44 3.44
N TYR A 152 -15.63 -6.28 4.75
CA TYR A 152 -15.44 -4.96 5.36
C TYR A 152 -14.08 -4.33 4.99
N ASP A 153 -13.04 -5.13 4.83
CA ASP A 153 -11.70 -4.67 4.42
C ASP A 153 -11.67 -4.25 2.94
N LEU A 154 -12.58 -4.81 2.14
CA LEU A 154 -12.63 -4.58 0.71
C LEU A 154 -13.43 -3.32 0.31
N GLY A 155 -14.07 -2.69 1.29
CA GLY A 155 -14.92 -1.52 1.04
C GLY A 155 -16.16 -1.81 0.21
N GLY A 156 -16.64 -3.04 0.24
CA GLY A 156 -17.78 -3.58 -0.50
C GLY A 156 -17.53 -5.01 -0.95
N THR A 157 -18.36 -5.50 -1.85
CA THR A 157 -18.27 -6.85 -2.43
C THR A 157 -17.81 -6.75 -3.89
N PRO A 158 -16.50 -6.58 -4.17
CA PRO A 158 -16.03 -6.54 -5.55
C PRO A 158 -16.23 -7.92 -6.19
N THR A 159 -16.78 -7.94 -7.40
CA THR A 159 -17.00 -9.17 -8.15
C THR A 159 -15.82 -9.51 -9.05
N ARG A 160 -14.96 -8.52 -9.34
CA ARG A 160 -13.80 -8.70 -10.19
C ARG A 160 -12.52 -8.22 -9.49
N TRP A 161 -11.49 -9.05 -9.64
CA TRP A 161 -10.17 -8.83 -9.08
C TRP A 161 -9.14 -8.88 -10.20
N THR A 162 -8.31 -7.85 -10.27
CA THR A 162 -7.23 -7.76 -11.25
C THR A 162 -5.87 -7.62 -10.59
N LYS A 163 -4.83 -7.83 -11.37
CA LYS A 163 -3.43 -7.55 -11.05
C LYS A 163 -2.76 -6.86 -12.26
N ILE A 164 -1.66 -6.16 -12.03
CA ILE A 164 -0.89 -5.56 -13.12
C ILE A 164 0.00 -6.63 -13.75
N LYS A 165 -0.06 -6.75 -15.07
CA LYS A 165 0.81 -7.66 -15.82
C LYS A 165 2.28 -7.27 -15.63
N GLY A 166 3.12 -8.25 -15.29
CA GLY A 166 4.54 -8.01 -15.03
C GLY A 166 4.89 -7.63 -13.59
N GLY A 167 3.85 -7.53 -12.71
CA GLY A 167 4.00 -7.28 -11.29
C GLY A 167 3.50 -5.90 -10.83
N SER A 168 3.07 -5.82 -9.58
CA SER A 168 2.48 -4.59 -9.02
C SER A 168 3.49 -3.44 -8.91
N ASP A 169 4.78 -3.73 -8.84
CA ASP A 169 5.86 -2.73 -8.76
C ASP A 169 6.06 -1.94 -10.05
N VAL A 170 5.43 -2.34 -11.15
CA VAL A 170 5.40 -1.56 -12.40
C VAL A 170 4.70 -0.20 -12.19
N LEU A 171 3.67 -0.14 -11.34
CA LEU A 171 2.95 1.10 -11.06
C LEU A 171 3.82 2.16 -10.34
N PRO A 172 4.45 1.87 -9.20
CA PRO A 172 5.36 2.83 -8.57
C PRO A 172 6.56 3.17 -9.44
N ARG A 173 7.07 2.25 -10.26
CA ARG A 173 8.13 2.55 -11.23
C ARG A 173 7.68 3.53 -12.30
N ALA A 174 6.47 3.40 -12.81
CA ALA A 174 5.91 4.33 -13.79
C ALA A 174 5.76 5.76 -13.26
N PHE A 175 5.43 5.93 -11.97
CA PHE A 175 5.51 7.23 -11.29
C PHE A 175 6.96 7.73 -11.20
N ALA A 176 7.87 6.86 -10.74
CA ALA A 176 9.26 7.23 -10.52
C ALA A 176 9.99 7.65 -11.80
N GLU A 177 9.70 6.99 -12.92
CA GLU A 177 10.23 7.36 -14.25
C GLU A 177 9.82 8.78 -14.64
N ARG A 178 8.56 9.17 -14.37
CA ARG A 178 8.07 10.53 -14.65
C ARG A 178 8.63 11.60 -13.73
N LEU A 179 8.98 11.21 -12.52
CA LEU A 179 9.59 12.10 -11.52
C LEU A 179 11.10 12.25 -11.72
N GLY A 180 11.75 11.24 -12.31
CA GLY A 180 13.18 11.29 -12.66
C GLY A 180 14.07 11.63 -11.47
N THR A 181 14.91 12.64 -11.63
CA THR A 181 15.90 13.09 -10.64
C THR A 181 15.31 13.73 -9.38
N LYS A 182 14.00 13.94 -9.32
CA LYS A 182 13.31 14.47 -8.12
C LYS A 182 13.33 13.49 -6.94
N ILE A 183 13.61 12.19 -7.18
CA ILE A 183 13.65 11.16 -6.15
C ILE A 183 15.12 10.90 -5.76
N HIS A 184 15.43 11.14 -4.50
CA HIS A 184 16.71 10.83 -3.89
C HIS A 184 16.60 9.54 -3.10
N TYR A 185 17.11 8.46 -3.66
CA TYR A 185 17.16 7.14 -3.02
C TYR A 185 18.29 7.05 -1.99
N GLY A 186 18.23 6.06 -1.08
CA GLY A 186 19.23 5.85 -0.04
C GLY A 186 19.32 7.02 0.94
N SER A 187 18.21 7.73 1.13
CA SER A 187 18.11 8.98 1.88
C SER A 187 17.19 8.86 3.09
N PRO A 188 17.50 7.99 4.08
CA PRO A 188 16.66 7.83 5.27
C PRO A 188 16.63 9.11 6.10
N VAL A 189 15.42 9.54 6.46
CA VAL A 189 15.15 10.70 7.29
C VAL A 189 15.41 10.36 8.76
N VAL A 190 16.14 11.22 9.45
CA VAL A 190 16.48 11.05 10.87
C VAL A 190 15.90 12.15 11.76
N LYS A 191 15.55 13.30 11.20
CA LYS A 191 14.92 14.40 11.95
C LYS A 191 13.98 15.21 11.05
N ILE A 192 12.85 15.65 11.63
CA ILE A 192 11.91 16.59 11.03
C ILE A 192 11.65 17.70 12.03
N GLU A 193 11.84 18.94 11.62
CA GLU A 193 11.61 20.12 12.44
C GLU A 193 10.99 21.25 11.61
N GLN A 194 10.31 22.19 12.26
CA GLN A 194 9.72 23.35 11.61
C GLN A 194 9.77 24.58 12.52
N ASP A 195 9.75 25.73 11.89
CA ASP A 195 9.52 27.02 12.51
C ASP A 195 8.41 27.79 11.77
N GLN A 196 8.19 29.06 12.10
CA GLN A 196 7.17 29.87 11.45
C GLN A 196 7.45 30.14 9.96
N LYS A 197 8.69 30.07 9.51
CA LYS A 197 9.12 30.43 8.15
C LYS A 197 9.28 29.23 7.23
N GLN A 198 9.83 28.12 7.75
CA GLN A 198 10.21 26.97 6.94
C GLN A 198 10.12 25.66 7.72
N ALA A 199 10.07 24.57 6.98
CA ALA A 199 10.27 23.24 7.52
C ALA A 199 11.64 22.71 7.09
N ARG A 200 12.25 21.86 7.93
CA ARG A 200 13.60 21.32 7.75
C ARG A 200 13.61 19.81 7.99
N VAL A 201 14.37 19.11 7.16
CA VAL A 201 14.59 17.67 7.29
C VAL A 201 16.07 17.39 7.34
N VAL A 202 16.51 16.57 8.31
CA VAL A 202 17.84 15.97 8.33
C VAL A 202 17.71 14.53 7.87
N PHE A 203 18.54 14.12 6.95
CA PHE A 203 18.57 12.79 6.37
C PHE A 203 20.02 12.30 6.17
N LEU A 204 20.20 11.02 5.99
CA LEU A 204 21.50 10.46 5.66
C LEU A 204 21.63 10.33 4.13
N ASN A 205 22.80 10.64 3.61
CA ASN A 205 23.19 10.35 2.23
C ASN A 205 24.60 9.76 2.27
N ALA A 206 24.74 8.54 1.80
CA ALA A 206 26.00 7.80 1.90
C ALA A 206 26.59 7.83 3.33
N GLY A 207 25.73 7.66 4.35
CA GLY A 207 26.10 7.66 5.78
C GLY A 207 26.39 9.04 6.39
N LYS A 208 26.37 10.13 5.61
CA LYS A 208 26.60 11.50 6.09
C LYS A 208 25.27 12.24 6.25
N GLN A 209 25.15 12.97 7.34
CA GLN A 209 23.99 13.84 7.56
C GLN A 209 23.97 15.00 6.57
N GLN A 210 22.84 15.20 5.94
CA GLN A 210 22.52 16.34 5.10
C GLN A 210 21.22 16.99 5.57
N THR A 211 21.03 18.25 5.21
CA THR A 211 19.85 19.01 5.60
C THR A 211 19.21 19.64 4.35
N MET A 212 17.89 19.54 4.26
CA MET A 212 17.09 20.28 3.28
C MET A 212 16.00 21.08 3.97
N THR A 213 15.66 22.22 3.38
CA THR A 213 14.56 23.09 3.81
C THR A 213 13.51 23.18 2.73
N ALA A 214 12.26 23.35 3.12
CA ALA A 214 11.13 23.51 2.21
C ALA A 214 10.03 24.39 2.84
N ASP A 215 9.11 24.87 2.00
CA ASP A 215 7.92 25.57 2.46
C ASP A 215 6.95 24.62 3.17
N ASN A 216 6.82 23.41 2.63
CA ASN A 216 5.98 22.35 3.20
C ASN A 216 6.71 20.99 3.13
N ILE A 217 6.42 20.15 4.13
CA ILE A 217 6.82 18.74 4.17
C ILE A 217 5.56 17.90 4.04
N LEU A 218 5.60 16.90 3.16
CA LEU A 218 4.64 15.80 3.16
C LEU A 218 5.31 14.54 3.71
N CYS A 219 4.95 14.15 4.92
CA CYS A 219 5.43 12.91 5.54
C CYS A 219 4.55 11.74 5.13
N THR A 220 5.12 10.79 4.38
CA THR A 220 4.44 9.53 3.99
C THR A 220 5.11 8.31 4.60
N ILE A 221 6.02 8.52 5.55
CA ILE A 221 6.72 7.47 6.30
C ILE A 221 5.70 6.73 7.18
N PRO A 222 5.66 5.38 7.17
CA PRO A 222 4.80 4.63 8.07
C PRO A 222 5.06 5.01 9.54
N PHE A 223 4.03 5.16 10.35
CA PHE A 223 4.19 5.54 11.77
C PHE A 223 5.04 4.54 12.56
N SER A 224 5.05 3.27 12.18
CA SER A 224 5.94 2.24 12.72
C SER A 224 7.42 2.57 12.55
N VAL A 225 7.79 3.30 11.51
CA VAL A 225 9.15 3.79 11.24
C VAL A 225 9.32 5.21 11.79
N LEU A 226 8.34 6.08 11.57
CA LEU A 226 8.38 7.50 11.94
C LEU A 226 8.60 7.72 13.45
N ARG A 227 8.14 6.79 14.30
CA ARG A 227 8.37 6.84 15.77
C ARG A 227 9.84 6.82 16.19
N ASN A 228 10.75 6.45 15.27
CA ASN A 228 12.19 6.43 15.51
C ASN A 228 12.91 7.65 14.89
N VAL A 229 12.16 8.60 14.33
CA VAL A 229 12.65 9.86 13.77
C VAL A 229 12.48 10.95 14.83
N ASP A 230 13.46 11.84 14.96
CA ASP A 230 13.33 13.03 15.82
C ASP A 230 12.28 13.98 15.21
N LEU A 231 11.19 14.21 15.93
CA LEU A 231 10.02 14.97 15.49
C LEU A 231 9.88 16.27 16.28
N ALA A 232 10.81 17.19 16.10
CA ALA A 232 10.75 18.50 16.74
C ALA A 232 9.68 19.40 16.08
N GLY A 233 8.87 20.06 16.89
CA GLY A 233 7.83 20.98 16.39
C GLY A 233 6.47 20.33 16.10
N LEU A 234 6.30 19.04 16.38
CA LEU A 234 4.98 18.40 16.42
C LEU A 234 4.38 18.45 17.82
N SER A 235 3.05 18.52 17.88
CA SER A 235 2.31 18.47 19.14
C SER A 235 2.54 17.16 19.89
N SER A 236 2.39 17.18 21.23
CA SER A 236 2.43 15.97 22.04
C SER A 236 1.38 14.95 21.59
N ARG A 237 0.19 15.43 21.19
CA ARG A 237 -0.90 14.60 20.69
C ARG A 237 -0.53 13.86 19.40
N LYS A 238 0.11 14.54 18.44
CA LYS A 238 0.55 13.90 17.19
C LYS A 238 1.63 12.86 17.48
N ARG A 239 2.62 13.19 18.32
CA ARG A 239 3.67 12.22 18.70
C ARG A 239 3.09 10.99 19.40
N GLU A 240 2.12 11.17 20.30
CA GLU A 240 1.42 10.07 20.96
C GLU A 240 0.72 9.15 19.96
N ILE A 241 0.01 9.70 18.98
CA ILE A 241 -0.65 8.93 17.91
C ILE A 241 0.37 8.14 17.10
N ILE A 242 1.47 8.76 16.67
CA ILE A 242 2.56 8.12 15.93
C ILE A 242 3.15 6.96 16.76
N GLN A 243 3.41 7.20 18.04
CA GLN A 243 4.03 6.21 18.93
C GLN A 243 3.12 5.00 19.17
N ASN A 244 1.83 5.22 19.33
CA ASN A 244 0.87 4.20 19.73
C ASN A 244 0.13 3.51 18.56
N THR A 245 0.31 3.96 17.31
CA THR A 245 -0.31 3.31 16.15
C THR A 245 0.28 1.93 15.94
N ARG A 246 -0.57 0.90 16.02
CA ARG A 246 -0.20 -0.49 15.79
C ARG A 246 -0.20 -0.81 14.30
N TYR A 247 0.73 -1.69 13.92
CA TYR A 247 0.83 -2.24 12.58
C TYR A 247 0.63 -3.74 12.63
N ASP A 248 -0.18 -4.24 11.73
CA ASP A 248 -0.45 -5.65 11.59
C ASP A 248 0.70 -6.38 10.90
N ALA A 249 0.91 -7.63 11.32
CA ALA A 249 1.88 -8.52 10.72
C ALA A 249 1.33 -9.18 9.46
N VAL A 250 2.18 -9.34 8.46
CA VAL A 250 1.97 -10.27 7.34
C VAL A 250 3.28 -10.97 7.06
N ALA A 251 3.19 -12.28 6.85
CA ALA A 251 4.30 -13.09 6.39
C ALA A 251 3.89 -13.85 5.12
N ARG A 252 4.82 -13.98 4.21
CA ARG A 252 4.67 -14.77 2.98
C ARG A 252 5.83 -15.73 2.86
N VAL A 253 5.51 -16.98 2.51
CA VAL A 253 6.49 -17.99 2.17
C VAL A 253 6.18 -18.47 0.77
N TYR A 254 7.17 -18.48 -0.08
CA TYR A 254 7.08 -18.84 -1.49
C TYR A 254 7.80 -20.16 -1.72
N LEU A 255 7.16 -21.06 -2.45
CA LEU A 255 7.70 -22.36 -2.83
C LEU A 255 7.63 -22.50 -4.34
N GLN A 256 8.79 -22.42 -5.03
CA GLN A 256 8.88 -22.71 -6.46
C GLN A 256 8.98 -24.21 -6.68
N THR A 257 8.27 -24.70 -7.69
CA THR A 257 8.24 -26.11 -8.12
C THR A 257 8.64 -26.24 -9.58
N ARG A 258 9.19 -27.41 -9.96
CA ARG A 258 9.56 -27.73 -11.35
C ARG A 258 8.36 -27.75 -12.29
N ASN A 259 7.21 -28.18 -11.77
CA ASN A 259 5.92 -28.21 -12.49
C ASN A 259 4.79 -27.92 -11.51
N ARG A 260 3.64 -27.60 -12.06
CA ARG A 260 2.42 -27.25 -11.30
C ARG A 260 1.63 -28.49 -10.94
N VAL A 261 2.18 -29.34 -10.06
CA VAL A 261 1.66 -30.65 -9.65
C VAL A 261 0.20 -30.64 -9.19
N TRP A 262 -0.32 -29.48 -8.78
CA TRP A 262 -1.71 -29.31 -8.38
C TRP A 262 -2.66 -29.29 -9.59
N GLU A 263 -2.20 -28.83 -10.76
CA GLU A 263 -3.01 -28.78 -11.99
C GLU A 263 -3.36 -30.19 -12.49
N ASP A 264 -2.45 -31.15 -12.36
CA ASP A 264 -2.68 -32.56 -12.68
C ASP A 264 -3.80 -33.21 -11.84
N LYS A 265 -4.19 -32.55 -10.74
CA LYS A 265 -5.25 -32.97 -9.81
C LYS A 265 -6.53 -32.15 -9.95
N GLY A 266 -6.66 -31.33 -10.99
CA GLY A 266 -7.82 -30.47 -11.19
C GLY A 266 -7.86 -29.23 -10.30
N LEU A 267 -6.73 -28.88 -9.66
CA LEU A 267 -6.63 -27.76 -8.73
C LEU A 267 -5.88 -26.56 -9.33
N ASN A 268 -6.29 -25.36 -9.00
CA ASN A 268 -5.66 -24.12 -9.47
C ASN A 268 -4.56 -23.56 -8.54
N GLY A 269 -4.27 -24.26 -7.44
CA GLY A 269 -3.25 -23.84 -6.48
C GLY A 269 -3.68 -22.74 -5.51
N PHE A 270 -4.90 -22.25 -5.58
CA PHE A 270 -5.44 -21.36 -4.55
C PHE A 270 -6.12 -22.18 -3.45
N ALA A 271 -5.95 -21.73 -2.21
CA ALA A 271 -6.67 -22.32 -1.10
C ALA A 271 -6.97 -21.26 -0.02
N PHE A 272 -8.05 -21.52 0.71
CA PHE A 272 -8.46 -20.74 1.86
C PHE A 272 -8.62 -21.66 3.07
N THR A 273 -8.08 -21.24 4.21
CA THR A 273 -8.24 -21.95 5.47
C THR A 273 -9.10 -21.12 6.42
N ALA A 274 -9.85 -21.78 7.31
CA ALA A 274 -10.61 -21.12 8.36
C ALA A 274 -9.72 -20.29 9.34
N GLY A 275 -8.41 -20.50 9.25
CA GLY A 275 -7.40 -19.77 10.01
C GLY A 275 -6.89 -18.53 9.28
N ALA A 276 -5.72 -18.08 9.69
CA ALA A 276 -5.10 -16.83 9.24
C ALA A 276 -4.21 -17.00 7.98
N VAL A 277 -4.41 -18.03 7.18
CA VAL A 277 -3.56 -18.33 6.01
C VAL A 277 -4.37 -18.55 4.75
N GLU A 278 -4.05 -17.78 3.72
CA GLU A 278 -4.47 -18.03 2.34
C GLU A 278 -3.30 -18.65 1.57
N ILE A 279 -3.57 -19.51 0.60
CA ILE A 279 -2.59 -20.01 -0.34
C ILE A 279 -2.92 -19.44 -1.72
N TRP A 280 -1.92 -18.89 -2.39
CA TRP A 280 -2.04 -18.31 -3.72
C TRP A 280 -1.07 -18.97 -4.70
N GLN A 281 -1.48 -19.00 -5.95
CA GLN A 281 -0.63 -19.40 -7.09
C GLN A 281 -0.43 -18.21 -8.02
N PRO A 282 0.53 -17.31 -7.73
CA PRO A 282 0.71 -16.06 -8.48
C PRO A 282 1.16 -16.26 -9.93
N THR A 283 1.65 -17.46 -10.26
CA THR A 283 2.27 -17.80 -11.55
C THR A 283 1.33 -18.53 -12.52
N TRP A 284 0.03 -18.63 -12.22
CA TRP A 284 -0.92 -19.41 -13.03
C TRP A 284 -0.97 -19.00 -14.51
N ASN A 285 -0.65 -17.74 -14.81
CA ASN A 285 -0.62 -17.17 -16.18
C ASN A 285 0.80 -16.72 -16.60
N GLN A 286 1.83 -17.13 -15.87
CA GLN A 286 3.21 -16.91 -16.28
C GLN A 286 3.69 -18.12 -17.13
N PRO A 287 4.60 -17.91 -18.09
CA PRO A 287 5.01 -18.94 -19.04
C PRO A 287 5.82 -20.07 -18.38
N GLY A 288 5.86 -21.22 -19.05
CA GLY A 288 6.65 -22.38 -18.65
C GLY A 288 5.92 -23.31 -17.68
N PRO A 289 6.53 -24.47 -17.37
CA PRO A 289 5.95 -25.50 -16.52
C PRO A 289 6.06 -25.19 -15.04
N ARG A 290 7.04 -24.38 -14.64
CA ARG A 290 7.30 -24.04 -13.24
C ARG A 290 6.13 -23.27 -12.63
N GLY A 291 5.95 -23.44 -11.33
CA GLY A 291 4.95 -22.70 -10.57
C GLY A 291 5.48 -22.22 -9.23
N ILE A 292 4.78 -21.25 -8.66
CA ILE A 292 5.01 -20.80 -7.28
C ILE A 292 3.70 -20.96 -6.52
N LEU A 293 3.73 -21.71 -5.41
CA LEU A 293 2.72 -21.57 -4.36
C LEU A 293 3.25 -20.65 -3.28
N MET A 294 2.42 -19.75 -2.79
CA MET A 294 2.77 -18.90 -1.66
C MET A 294 1.70 -18.91 -0.58
N THR A 295 2.14 -18.82 0.67
CA THR A 295 1.24 -18.54 1.78
C THR A 295 1.13 -17.03 1.99
N TYR A 296 -0.07 -16.59 2.36
CA TYR A 296 -0.34 -15.25 2.85
C TYR A 296 -0.86 -15.38 4.28
N ALA A 297 0.08 -15.31 5.24
CA ALA A 297 -0.22 -15.42 6.65
C ALA A 297 -0.57 -14.05 7.22
N ARG A 298 -1.71 -13.97 7.92
CA ARG A 298 -2.24 -12.78 8.60
C ARG A 298 -1.79 -12.72 10.06
N PRO A 299 -2.13 -11.65 10.81
CA PRO A 299 -1.78 -11.51 12.22
C PRO A 299 -2.07 -12.77 13.05
N GLY A 300 -1.24 -13.05 14.03
CA GLY A 300 -1.21 -14.28 14.79
C GLY A 300 -0.27 -15.31 14.15
N GLU A 301 -0.61 -15.84 13.00
CA GLU A 301 0.25 -16.76 12.27
C GLU A 301 1.49 -16.08 11.68
N ALA A 302 1.33 -14.83 11.20
CA ALA A 302 2.46 -14.05 10.68
C ALA A 302 3.51 -13.77 11.76
N GLU A 303 3.10 -13.42 12.98
CA GLU A 303 4.03 -13.24 14.11
C GLU A 303 4.75 -14.56 14.48
N ARG A 304 4.03 -15.69 14.43
CA ARG A 304 4.62 -17.00 14.67
C ARG A 304 5.69 -17.35 13.62
N ILE A 305 5.35 -17.16 12.35
CA ILE A 305 6.27 -17.42 11.22
C ILE A 305 7.47 -16.49 11.28
N THR A 306 7.28 -15.23 11.61
CA THR A 306 8.36 -14.22 11.68
C THR A 306 9.45 -14.61 12.70
N LYS A 307 9.10 -15.32 13.79
CA LYS A 307 10.06 -15.77 14.81
C LYS A 307 10.97 -16.92 14.33
N LEU A 308 10.62 -17.61 13.26
CA LEU A 308 11.40 -18.69 12.69
C LEU A 308 12.52 -18.15 11.80
N LYS A 309 13.59 -18.92 11.63
CA LYS A 309 14.60 -18.65 10.59
C LYS A 309 14.03 -18.93 9.20
N GLU A 310 14.60 -18.34 8.17
CA GLU A 310 14.08 -18.47 6.81
C GLU A 310 13.96 -19.92 6.34
N ASN A 311 14.99 -20.74 6.57
CA ASN A 311 14.97 -22.16 6.24
C ASN A 311 13.87 -22.94 6.98
N GLU A 312 13.59 -22.58 8.24
CA GLU A 312 12.52 -23.19 9.04
C GLU A 312 11.13 -22.76 8.53
N ARG A 313 10.98 -21.50 8.11
CA ARG A 313 9.75 -21.00 7.48
C ARG A 313 9.44 -21.80 6.21
N ILE A 314 10.45 -21.98 5.34
CA ILE A 314 10.32 -22.73 4.09
C ILE A 314 10.00 -24.20 4.38
N ALA A 315 10.76 -24.87 5.25
CA ALA A 315 10.57 -26.29 5.57
C ALA A 315 9.19 -26.56 6.18
N THR A 316 8.75 -25.73 7.13
CA THR A 316 7.43 -25.87 7.75
C THR A 316 6.31 -25.68 6.73
N THR A 317 6.42 -24.66 5.89
CA THR A 317 5.43 -24.40 4.84
C THR A 317 5.42 -25.50 3.78
N LEU A 318 6.57 -25.99 3.36
CA LEU A 318 6.69 -27.10 2.42
C LEU A 318 6.03 -28.37 2.98
N LYS A 319 6.18 -28.65 4.27
CA LYS A 319 5.49 -29.75 4.93
C LYS A 319 3.97 -29.56 4.87
N GLN A 320 3.46 -28.39 5.29
CA GLN A 320 2.04 -28.09 5.34
C GLN A 320 1.39 -28.14 3.95
N LEU A 321 1.97 -27.43 2.96
CA LEU A 321 1.44 -27.41 1.61
C LEU A 321 1.63 -28.76 0.88
N GLY A 322 2.67 -29.53 1.23
CA GLY A 322 2.87 -30.87 0.70
C GLY A 322 1.81 -31.88 1.15
N ASP A 323 1.17 -31.65 2.31
CA ASP A 323 0.04 -32.44 2.78
C ASP A 323 -1.28 -32.03 2.04
N MET A 324 -1.38 -30.76 1.64
CA MET A 324 -2.53 -30.24 0.89
C MET A 324 -2.45 -30.58 -0.61
N PHE A 325 -1.26 -30.40 -1.21
CA PHE A 325 -1.01 -30.55 -2.64
C PHE A 325 0.01 -31.69 -2.85
N GLY A 326 -0.47 -32.93 -2.97
CA GLY A 326 0.41 -34.10 -3.11
C GLY A 326 1.33 -33.98 -4.32
N GLY A 327 2.59 -34.42 -4.16
CA GLY A 327 3.66 -34.27 -5.17
C GLY A 327 4.45 -32.97 -5.05
N LEU A 328 3.99 -32.01 -4.22
CA LEU A 328 4.65 -30.72 -4.06
C LEU A 328 6.10 -30.86 -3.53
N ARG A 329 6.30 -31.75 -2.54
CA ARG A 329 7.63 -31.97 -1.95
C ARG A 329 8.65 -32.47 -2.97
N ASP A 330 8.23 -33.40 -3.82
CA ASP A 330 9.09 -33.98 -4.87
C ASP A 330 9.40 -33.00 -6.00
N SER A 331 8.49 -32.06 -6.24
CA SER A 331 8.64 -31.03 -7.27
C SER A 331 9.32 -29.75 -6.77
N PHE A 332 9.51 -29.58 -5.46
CA PHE A 332 10.11 -28.39 -4.86
C PHE A 332 11.54 -28.13 -5.35
N GLU A 333 11.87 -26.90 -5.66
CA GLU A 333 13.20 -26.46 -6.10
C GLU A 333 13.84 -25.48 -5.13
N ARG A 334 13.09 -24.43 -4.76
CA ARG A 334 13.59 -23.34 -3.91
C ARG A 334 12.45 -22.59 -3.25
N GLY A 335 12.78 -21.83 -2.21
CA GLY A 335 11.83 -20.97 -1.52
C GLY A 335 12.41 -19.60 -1.23
N ALA A 336 11.52 -18.70 -0.88
CA ALA A 336 11.83 -17.36 -0.37
C ALA A 336 10.83 -16.97 0.71
N THR A 337 11.13 -15.96 1.50
CA THR A 337 10.22 -15.47 2.53
C THR A 337 10.18 -13.94 2.58
N LYS A 338 9.03 -13.40 2.96
CA LYS A 338 8.89 -11.98 3.30
C LYS A 338 8.09 -11.85 4.59
N CYS A 339 8.71 -11.27 5.62
CA CYS A 339 8.07 -10.91 6.87
C CYS A 339 8.08 -9.38 7.00
N TRP A 340 6.88 -8.76 6.96
CA TRP A 340 6.80 -7.30 6.99
C TRP A 340 7.14 -6.67 8.34
N LEU A 341 7.08 -7.43 9.45
CA LEU A 341 7.54 -6.97 10.76
C LEU A 341 9.07 -6.76 10.80
N ASP A 342 9.82 -7.63 10.10
CA ASP A 342 11.29 -7.58 10.05
C ASP A 342 11.80 -6.54 9.02
N ASP A 343 10.89 -5.98 8.21
CA ASP A 343 11.26 -5.00 7.19
C ASP A 343 11.63 -3.66 7.82
N GLU A 344 12.86 -3.22 7.66
CA GLU A 344 13.44 -2.04 8.30
C GLU A 344 12.61 -0.75 8.06
N TRP A 345 12.12 -0.56 6.82
CA TRP A 345 11.45 0.66 6.39
C TRP A 345 9.93 0.55 6.33
N SER A 346 9.37 -0.52 6.89
CA SER A 346 7.92 -0.70 7.02
C SER A 346 7.51 -1.09 8.42
N ARG A 347 8.24 -2.01 9.08
CA ARG A 347 7.99 -2.52 10.45
C ARG A 347 6.51 -2.88 10.65
N GLY A 348 5.97 -3.58 9.66
CA GLY A 348 4.57 -4.01 9.58
C GLY A 348 3.97 -3.86 8.20
N ALA A 349 2.86 -4.52 7.95
CA ALA A 349 2.21 -4.59 6.64
C ALA A 349 1.24 -3.43 6.42
N TRP A 350 0.37 -3.14 7.36
CA TRP A 350 -0.59 -2.02 7.35
C TRP A 350 -0.98 -1.63 8.77
N ALA A 351 -1.65 -0.49 8.90
CA ALA A 351 -2.12 -0.03 10.19
C ALA A 351 -3.56 0.48 10.15
N PHE A 352 -4.22 0.37 11.29
CA PHE A 352 -5.49 1.03 11.55
C PHE A 352 -5.30 2.08 12.65
N VAL A 353 -5.41 3.34 12.29
CA VAL A 353 -5.53 4.41 13.29
C VAL A 353 -6.94 4.35 13.88
N GLY A 354 -7.05 4.23 15.19
CA GLY A 354 -8.34 4.17 15.88
C GLY A 354 -9.23 5.38 15.57
N PHE A 355 -10.56 5.16 15.49
CA PHE A 355 -11.52 6.18 15.09
C PHE A 355 -11.38 7.51 15.85
N GLY A 356 -11.16 7.47 17.17
CA GLY A 356 -10.98 8.68 17.99
C GLY A 356 -9.70 9.47 17.71
N ASN A 357 -8.74 8.87 17.00
CA ASN A 357 -7.46 9.47 16.67
C ASN A 357 -7.35 9.86 15.19
N PHE A 358 -8.24 9.35 14.32
CA PHE A 358 -8.10 9.47 12.88
C PHE A 358 -8.04 10.92 12.40
N GLY A 359 -8.95 11.78 12.88
CA GLY A 359 -8.95 13.21 12.53
C GLY A 359 -7.64 13.91 12.91
N ALA A 360 -7.15 13.65 14.14
CA ALA A 360 -5.87 14.22 14.58
C ALA A 360 -4.66 13.60 13.85
N ALA A 361 -4.75 12.35 13.44
CA ALA A 361 -3.67 11.68 12.69
C ALA A 361 -3.50 12.27 11.28
N ILE A 362 -4.59 12.56 10.58
CA ILE A 362 -4.57 13.11 9.21
C ILE A 362 -4.29 14.62 9.18
N ALA A 363 -4.65 15.35 10.24
CA ALA A 363 -4.53 16.80 10.27
C ALA A 363 -3.08 17.27 10.06
N PRO A 364 -2.81 18.25 9.22
CA PRO A 364 -1.50 18.88 9.13
C PRO A 364 -1.16 19.59 10.44
N GLU A 365 0.12 19.68 10.75
CA GLU A 365 0.62 20.52 11.85
C GLU A 365 1.61 21.53 11.29
N GLY A 366 1.19 22.79 11.23
CA GLY A 366 1.98 23.85 10.62
C GLY A 366 2.29 23.55 9.15
N ARG A 367 3.55 23.36 8.84
CA ARG A 367 4.06 23.08 7.49
C ARG A 367 4.21 21.60 7.18
N ILE A 368 3.84 20.72 8.12
CA ILE A 368 4.01 19.28 8.00
C ILE A 368 2.65 18.64 7.75
N HIS A 369 2.50 18.04 6.58
CA HIS A 369 1.33 17.28 6.12
C HIS A 369 1.61 15.78 6.25
N PHE A 370 0.57 14.96 6.32
CA PHE A 370 0.69 13.53 6.54
C PHE A 370 -0.17 12.74 5.54
N ALA A 371 0.40 11.73 4.90
CA ALA A 371 -0.32 10.80 4.06
C ALA A 371 0.24 9.37 4.20
N GLY A 372 -0.47 8.40 3.67
CA GLY A 372 -0.16 6.98 3.73
C GLY A 372 -1.45 6.17 3.78
N GLU A 373 -1.38 4.86 3.50
CA GLU A 373 -2.58 4.02 3.54
C GLU A 373 -3.25 4.00 4.92
N HIS A 374 -2.44 4.12 6.00
CA HIS A 374 -2.90 4.19 7.39
C HIS A 374 -3.68 5.48 7.72
N LEU A 375 -3.63 6.48 6.86
CA LEU A 375 -4.32 7.76 6.97
C LEU A 375 -5.44 7.90 5.92
N SER A 376 -6.07 6.78 5.58
CA SER A 376 -7.16 6.67 4.62
C SER A 376 -8.26 5.72 5.12
N GLU A 377 -9.46 5.89 4.58
CA GLU A 377 -10.57 4.95 4.74
C GLU A 377 -10.29 3.57 4.10
N TRP A 378 -9.39 3.55 3.10
CA TRP A 378 -8.91 2.36 2.41
C TRP A 378 -7.57 1.89 3.00
N SER A 379 -7.49 1.76 4.33
CA SER A 379 -6.29 1.21 4.97
C SER A 379 -5.97 -0.18 4.39
N SER A 380 -4.70 -0.56 4.35
CA SER A 380 -4.17 -1.80 3.78
C SER A 380 -4.13 -1.90 2.24
N TRP A 381 -4.56 -0.87 1.50
CA TRP A 381 -4.65 -0.89 0.05
C TRP A 381 -3.86 0.22 -0.64
N MET A 382 -3.44 -0.03 -1.89
CA MET A 382 -2.87 1.00 -2.78
C MET A 382 -3.84 2.18 -2.95
N GLN A 383 -5.14 1.89 -3.06
CA GLN A 383 -6.21 2.88 -3.14
C GLN A 383 -6.13 3.90 -2.00
N GLY A 384 -5.91 3.43 -0.76
CA GLY A 384 -5.80 4.30 0.40
C GLY A 384 -4.56 5.18 0.39
N ALA A 385 -3.44 4.63 -0.06
CA ALA A 385 -2.22 5.41 -0.22
C ALA A 385 -2.41 6.52 -1.27
N LEU A 386 -3.02 6.21 -2.42
CA LEU A 386 -3.33 7.19 -3.47
C LEU A 386 -4.31 8.26 -2.96
N SER A 387 -5.39 7.85 -2.30
CA SER A 387 -6.41 8.77 -1.77
C SER A 387 -5.83 9.75 -0.75
N SER A 388 -5.04 9.26 0.20
CA SER A 388 -4.40 10.12 1.21
C SER A 388 -3.34 11.05 0.61
N GLY A 389 -2.60 10.58 -0.40
CA GLY A 389 -1.66 11.42 -1.14
C GLY A 389 -2.36 12.57 -1.86
N LEU A 390 -3.46 12.29 -2.57
CA LEU A 390 -4.25 13.32 -3.27
C LEU A 390 -4.92 14.30 -2.31
N ARG A 391 -5.35 13.85 -1.11
CA ARG A 391 -5.82 14.75 -0.06
C ARG A 391 -4.73 15.73 0.35
N ALA A 392 -3.52 15.23 0.60
CA ALA A 392 -2.40 16.06 1.00
C ALA A 392 -1.95 17.04 -0.11
N VAL A 393 -2.08 16.67 -1.39
CA VAL A 393 -1.87 17.59 -2.52
C VAL A 393 -2.79 18.80 -2.40
N LYS A 394 -4.09 18.59 -2.19
CA LYS A 394 -5.07 19.69 -2.01
C LYS A 394 -4.71 20.56 -0.80
N GLU A 395 -4.38 19.93 0.34
CA GLU A 395 -3.99 20.66 1.55
C GLU A 395 -2.77 21.57 1.30
N ILE A 396 -1.75 21.08 0.57
CA ILE A 396 -0.53 21.84 0.27
C ILE A 396 -0.82 22.96 -0.75
N ASP A 397 -1.60 22.71 -1.78
CA ASP A 397 -1.92 23.68 -2.81
C ASP A 397 -2.86 24.78 -2.27
N GLU A 398 -3.88 24.44 -1.49
CA GLU A 398 -4.85 25.36 -0.89
C GLU A 398 -4.30 26.14 0.32
N PHE A 399 -3.23 25.66 0.99
CA PHE A 399 -2.64 26.29 2.17
C PHE A 399 -2.21 27.75 1.95
N VAL A 400 -1.95 28.15 0.70
CA VAL A 400 -1.59 29.53 0.30
C VAL A 400 -2.72 30.50 0.53
N THR A 401 -3.96 30.10 0.34
CA THR A 401 -5.13 31.00 0.31
C THR A 401 -5.45 31.55 1.69
N VAL A 402 -5.10 30.86 2.76
CA VAL A 402 -5.41 31.27 4.14
C VAL A 402 -4.38 32.25 4.70
N GLN A 403 -3.10 32.14 4.33
CA GLN A 403 -2.06 33.06 4.82
C GLN A 403 -1.97 34.40 4.07
N ALA A 404 -2.51 34.48 2.88
CA ALA A 404 -2.54 35.74 2.12
C ALA A 404 -3.69 36.69 2.50
N LYS A 405 -4.53 36.31 3.47
CA LYS A 405 -5.69 37.10 3.94
C LYS A 405 -5.58 37.64 5.36
N VAL A 406 -4.39 37.66 5.96
CA VAL A 406 -4.18 38.29 7.29
C VAL A 406 -3.29 39.53 7.17
#